data_acfd68bff1740194298d610a0cb5b07a
#
_entry.id   acfd68bff1740194298d610a0cb5b07a
#
_cell.length_a   1.000
_cell.length_b   1.000
_cell.length_c   1.000
_cell.angle_alpha   90.00
_cell.angle_beta   90.00
_cell.angle_gamma   90.00
#
_symmetry.space_group_name_H-M   'P 1'
#
loop_
_entity.id
_entity.type
_entity.pdbx_description
1 polymer ?
#
loop_
_entity_poly.entity_id
_entity_poly.type
_entity_poly.pdbx_seq_one_letter_code
_entity_poly.pdbx_strand_id
1 'polypeptide(L)'
;IEIDDGSAQRLDVQQIKRLKAESASGDSVVIAIAQGSRTFASKSSFAQVKYLRKKARKHMQFVSALRPTALALSDMYAAKAPEKLLCLRRDSLALLLSLGGLQPGARALVLEGSLGLLTAAASQRVGSEGRVLALHLHRPNLEALRWLNLSAPCISNIAACPLAHFLCLSLIHI
;
A
#
# COMPACT_ATOMS: atom_id res chain seq x y z
N ILE A 1 -34.85 -4.20 -26.00
CA ILE A 1 -33.39 -4.05 -25.88
C ILE A 1 -33.02 -2.94 -26.85
N GLU A 2 -32.80 -1.70 -26.36
CA GLU A 2 -32.26 -0.64 -27.19
C GLU A 2 -30.83 -1.01 -27.56
N ILE A 3 -30.59 -1.23 -28.85
CA ILE A 3 -29.25 -1.46 -29.38
C ILE A 3 -28.57 -0.09 -29.38
N ASP A 4 -27.46 0.05 -28.63
CA ASP A 4 -26.62 1.24 -28.66
C ASP A 4 -26.01 1.38 -30.07
N ASP A 5 -26.55 2.27 -30.88
CA ASP A 5 -26.11 2.58 -32.23
C ASP A 5 -24.84 3.43 -32.30
N GLY A 6 -24.25 3.73 -31.12
CA GLY A 6 -23.06 4.58 -31.03
C GLY A 6 -23.32 6.08 -31.25
N SER A 7 -24.57 6.49 -31.54
CA SER A 7 -24.91 7.88 -31.88
C SER A 7 -24.96 8.82 -30.68
N ALA A 8 -24.94 8.28 -29.46
CA ALA A 8 -25.03 9.04 -28.21
C ALA A 8 -23.81 9.94 -27.92
N GLN A 9 -22.67 9.69 -28.58
CA GLN A 9 -21.43 10.46 -28.42
C GLN A 9 -20.97 11.03 -29.76
N ARG A 10 -20.77 12.36 -29.80
CA ARG A 10 -20.31 13.08 -30.99
C ARG A 10 -18.81 12.93 -31.24
N LEU A 11 -18.03 12.69 -30.18
CA LEU A 11 -16.58 12.52 -30.29
C LEU A 11 -16.21 11.10 -30.69
N ASP A 12 -15.45 10.96 -31.77
CA ASP A 12 -14.88 9.70 -32.19
C ASP A 12 -13.68 9.29 -31.29
N VAL A 13 -13.34 8.00 -31.33
CA VAL A 13 -12.20 7.41 -30.56
C VAL A 13 -10.89 8.11 -30.90
N GLN A 14 -10.68 8.47 -32.19
CA GLN A 14 -9.47 9.16 -32.61
C GLN A 14 -9.40 10.59 -32.09
N GLN A 15 -10.52 11.30 -32.07
CA GLN A 15 -10.63 12.65 -31.49
C GLN A 15 -10.34 12.63 -29.98
N ILE A 16 -10.87 11.65 -29.26
CA ILE A 16 -10.55 11.47 -27.83
C ILE A 16 -9.05 11.17 -27.62
N LYS A 17 -8.43 10.39 -28.49
CA LYS A 17 -6.98 10.13 -28.41
C LYS A 17 -6.16 11.41 -28.66
N ARG A 18 -6.56 12.23 -29.63
CA ARG A 18 -5.91 13.53 -29.89
C ARG A 18 -6.07 14.49 -28.72
N LEU A 19 -7.28 14.62 -28.17
CA LEU A 19 -7.53 15.42 -26.98
C LEU A 19 -6.66 15.00 -25.80
N LYS A 20 -6.42 13.71 -25.63
CA LYS A 20 -5.50 13.20 -24.58
C LYS A 20 -4.05 13.55 -24.82
N ALA A 21 -3.62 13.57 -26.06
CA ALA A 21 -2.24 13.94 -26.43
C ALA A 21 -2.00 15.44 -26.32
N GLU A 22 -3.01 16.26 -26.62
CA GLU A 22 -2.93 17.71 -26.63
C GLU A 22 -3.28 18.37 -25.30
N SER A 23 -4.04 17.66 -24.45
CA SER A 23 -4.52 18.19 -23.17
C SER A 23 -3.52 18.03 -22.04
N ALA A 24 -3.20 19.14 -21.38
CA ALA A 24 -2.38 19.14 -20.17
C ALA A 24 -3.08 18.54 -18.93
N SER A 25 -4.42 18.35 -18.98
CA SER A 25 -5.23 17.86 -17.86
C SER A 25 -6.26 16.83 -18.32
N GLY A 26 -6.40 15.75 -17.55
CA GLY A 26 -7.45 14.76 -17.76
C GLY A 26 -8.86 15.30 -17.57
N ASP A 27 -9.03 16.38 -16.78
CA ASP A 27 -10.32 17.04 -16.57
C ASP A 27 -10.88 17.63 -17.86
N SER A 28 -10.04 18.29 -18.68
CA SER A 28 -10.43 18.85 -19.96
C SER A 28 -10.97 17.79 -20.93
N VAL A 29 -10.37 16.60 -20.92
CA VAL A 29 -10.84 15.46 -21.71
C VAL A 29 -12.22 14.98 -21.24
N VAL A 30 -12.44 14.90 -19.92
CA VAL A 30 -13.72 14.46 -19.34
C VAL A 30 -14.83 15.48 -19.64
N ILE A 31 -14.52 16.78 -19.55
CA ILE A 31 -15.45 17.87 -19.88
C ILE A 31 -15.81 17.80 -21.36
N ALA A 32 -14.83 17.66 -22.27
CA ALA A 32 -15.09 17.56 -23.70
C ALA A 32 -15.97 16.33 -24.03
N ILE A 33 -15.75 15.19 -23.39
CA ILE A 33 -16.57 14.00 -23.54
C ILE A 33 -18.01 14.23 -23.03
N ALA A 34 -18.18 14.96 -21.93
CA ALA A 34 -19.50 15.28 -21.42
C ALA A 34 -20.27 16.24 -22.34
N GLN A 35 -19.59 17.27 -22.85
CA GLN A 35 -20.16 18.21 -23.83
C GLN A 35 -20.48 17.52 -25.18
N GLY A 36 -19.67 16.55 -25.59
CA GLY A 36 -19.92 15.75 -26.80
C GLY A 36 -21.06 14.74 -26.64
N SER A 37 -21.58 14.51 -25.44
CA SER A 37 -22.68 13.57 -25.25
C SER A 37 -24.04 14.23 -25.48
N ARG A 38 -24.81 13.73 -26.45
CA ARG A 38 -26.15 14.23 -26.79
C ARG A 38 -27.14 14.14 -25.64
N THR A 39 -26.98 13.14 -24.76
CA THR A 39 -27.92 12.85 -23.68
C THR A 39 -27.47 13.37 -22.32
N PHE A 40 -26.28 13.99 -22.21
CA PHE A 40 -25.74 14.39 -20.92
C PHE A 40 -26.59 15.48 -20.26
N ALA A 41 -26.97 16.50 -21.03
CA ALA A 41 -27.78 17.65 -20.52
C ALA A 41 -29.18 17.25 -20.05
N SER A 42 -29.78 16.23 -20.65
CA SER A 42 -31.12 15.74 -20.30
C SER A 42 -31.14 14.78 -19.07
N LYS A 43 -29.97 14.40 -18.55
CA LYS A 43 -29.89 13.51 -17.40
C LYS A 43 -30.15 14.27 -16.10
N SER A 44 -30.70 13.57 -15.09
CA SER A 44 -30.79 14.12 -13.74
C SER A 44 -29.41 14.46 -13.17
N SER A 45 -29.32 15.37 -12.22
CA SER A 45 -28.05 15.78 -11.59
C SER A 45 -27.25 14.57 -11.03
N PHE A 46 -27.95 13.63 -10.41
CA PHE A 46 -27.33 12.40 -9.93
C PHE A 46 -26.72 11.55 -11.08
N ALA A 47 -27.44 11.39 -12.18
CA ALA A 47 -26.98 10.64 -13.34
C ALA A 47 -25.81 11.34 -14.06
N GLN A 48 -25.78 12.67 -14.08
CA GLN A 48 -24.65 13.47 -14.59
C GLN A 48 -23.38 13.24 -13.75
N VAL A 49 -23.48 13.30 -12.42
CA VAL A 49 -22.36 13.03 -11.51
C VAL A 49 -21.84 11.61 -11.69
N LYS A 50 -22.73 10.62 -11.77
CA LYS A 50 -22.37 9.22 -12.01
C LYS A 50 -21.66 9.04 -13.36
N TYR A 51 -22.13 9.71 -14.40
CA TYR A 51 -21.52 9.72 -15.73
C TYR A 51 -20.11 10.30 -15.70
N LEU A 52 -19.93 11.48 -15.10
CA LEU A 52 -18.63 12.15 -14.98
C LEU A 52 -17.63 11.27 -14.20
N ARG A 53 -18.05 10.70 -13.07
CA ARG A 53 -17.20 9.76 -12.29
C ARG A 53 -16.76 8.55 -13.11
N LYS A 54 -17.66 7.96 -13.93
CA LYS A 54 -17.33 6.85 -14.81
C LYS A 54 -16.33 7.26 -15.89
N LYS A 55 -16.49 8.45 -16.49
CA LYS A 55 -15.58 8.98 -17.52
C LYS A 55 -14.23 9.39 -16.91
N ALA A 56 -14.22 10.03 -15.75
CA ALA A 56 -12.99 10.34 -15.02
C ALA A 56 -12.18 9.09 -14.74
N ARG A 57 -12.79 8.05 -14.18
CA ARG A 57 -12.09 6.77 -13.91
C ARG A 57 -11.49 6.14 -15.18
N LYS A 58 -12.11 6.32 -16.35
CA LYS A 58 -11.64 5.77 -17.63
C LYS A 58 -10.55 6.62 -18.29
N HIS A 59 -10.63 7.94 -18.18
CA HIS A 59 -9.81 8.87 -18.97
C HIS A 59 -8.79 9.66 -18.15
N MET A 60 -8.99 9.77 -16.83
CA MET A 60 -8.04 10.38 -15.92
C MET A 60 -7.27 9.27 -15.21
N GLN A 61 -5.98 9.17 -15.48
CA GLN A 61 -5.09 8.26 -14.77
C GLN A 61 -4.47 9.00 -13.59
N PHE A 62 -4.98 8.73 -12.40
CA PHE A 62 -4.39 9.23 -11.17
C PHE A 62 -3.48 8.15 -10.56
N VAL A 63 -2.29 8.55 -10.23
CA VAL A 63 -1.39 7.78 -9.38
C VAL A 63 -1.22 8.55 -8.08
N SER A 64 -1.67 7.96 -6.99
CA SER A 64 -1.44 8.52 -5.66
C SER A 64 -0.16 7.93 -5.11
N ALA A 65 0.85 8.77 -4.89
CA ALA A 65 2.06 8.40 -4.18
C ALA A 65 1.83 8.63 -2.69
N LEU A 66 1.86 7.55 -1.91
CA LEU A 66 1.73 7.58 -0.46
C LEU A 66 3.05 7.21 0.18
N ARG A 67 3.36 7.82 1.33
CA ARG A 67 4.51 7.39 2.12
C ARG A 67 4.30 5.94 2.56
N PRO A 68 5.28 5.04 2.33
CA PRO A 68 5.18 3.67 2.78
C PRO A 68 5.17 3.62 4.32
N THR A 69 4.12 3.04 4.88
CA THR A 69 4.00 2.76 6.31
C THR A 69 3.79 1.26 6.50
N ALA A 70 4.10 0.75 7.69
CA ALA A 70 3.87 -0.67 8.00
C ALA A 70 2.41 -1.09 7.78
N LEU A 71 1.46 -0.20 8.10
CA LEU A 71 0.03 -0.45 7.89
C LEU A 71 -0.33 -0.46 6.40
N ALA A 72 0.21 0.48 5.61
CA ALA A 72 -0.05 0.52 4.16
C ALA A 72 0.54 -0.71 3.44
N LEU A 73 1.74 -1.17 3.86
CA LEU A 73 2.32 -2.40 3.34
C LEU A 73 1.51 -3.64 3.74
N SER A 74 1.03 -3.72 4.97
CA SER A 74 0.15 -4.80 5.41
C SER A 74 -1.11 -4.87 4.53
N ASP A 75 -1.78 -3.73 4.27
CA ASP A 75 -2.95 -3.67 3.40
C ASP A 75 -2.62 -4.09 1.96
N MET A 76 -1.47 -3.65 1.42
CA MET A 76 -1.04 -4.01 0.07
C MET A 76 -0.80 -5.52 -0.06
N TYR A 77 -0.09 -6.13 0.89
CA TYR A 77 0.15 -7.57 0.88
C TYR A 77 -1.13 -8.35 1.13
N ALA A 78 -2.01 -7.89 2.03
CA ALA A 78 -3.31 -8.52 2.26
C ALA A 78 -4.16 -8.60 0.98
N ALA A 79 -4.04 -7.60 0.10
CA ALA A 79 -4.76 -7.55 -1.17
C ALA A 79 -4.11 -8.39 -2.29
N LYS A 80 -2.77 -8.54 -2.28
CA LYS A 80 -2.03 -9.14 -3.40
C LYS A 80 -1.48 -10.55 -3.11
N ALA A 81 -0.97 -10.78 -1.92
CA ALA A 81 -0.27 -11.99 -1.53
C ALA A 81 -0.24 -12.14 0.00
N PRO A 82 -1.40 -12.37 0.65
CA PRO A 82 -1.51 -12.39 2.11
C PRO A 82 -0.63 -13.45 2.76
N GLU A 83 -0.38 -14.56 2.09
CA GLU A 83 0.48 -15.66 2.55
C GLU A 83 1.93 -15.23 2.80
N LYS A 84 2.43 -14.22 2.10
CA LYS A 84 3.79 -13.68 2.29
C LYS A 84 3.98 -13.00 3.65
N LEU A 85 2.92 -12.49 4.24
CA LEU A 85 2.93 -11.92 5.59
C LEU A 85 2.26 -12.84 6.62
N LEU A 86 2.12 -14.14 6.35
CA LEU A 86 1.39 -15.07 7.20
C LEU A 86 -0.05 -14.57 7.49
N CYS A 87 -0.70 -13.97 6.50
CA CYS A 87 -2.02 -13.34 6.62
C CYS A 87 -2.10 -12.26 7.73
N LEU A 88 -0.98 -11.64 8.08
CA LEU A 88 -0.92 -10.59 9.10
C LEU A 88 -1.67 -9.35 8.62
N ARG A 89 -2.81 -9.08 9.25
CA ARG A 89 -3.65 -7.91 8.97
C ARG A 89 -3.15 -6.69 9.72
N ARG A 90 -3.51 -5.51 9.23
CA ARG A 90 -3.14 -4.23 9.87
C ARG A 90 -3.61 -4.10 11.31
N ASP A 91 -4.82 -4.60 11.62
CA ASP A 91 -5.39 -4.61 12.96
C ASP A 91 -4.59 -5.54 13.88
N SER A 92 -4.25 -6.74 13.40
CA SER A 92 -3.41 -7.69 14.14
C SER A 92 -1.99 -7.16 14.36
N LEU A 93 -1.40 -6.50 13.36
CA LEU A 93 -0.10 -5.85 13.49
C LEU A 93 -0.14 -4.76 14.58
N ALA A 94 -1.15 -3.90 14.55
CA ALA A 94 -1.32 -2.85 15.55
C ALA A 94 -1.51 -3.43 16.96
N LEU A 95 -2.28 -4.51 17.09
CA LEU A 95 -2.51 -5.20 18.35
C LEU A 95 -1.22 -5.84 18.88
N LEU A 96 -0.46 -6.54 18.05
CA LEU A 96 0.84 -7.12 18.43
C LEU A 96 1.80 -6.08 19.00
N LEU A 97 1.92 -4.93 18.30
CA LEU A 97 2.79 -3.83 18.76
C LEU A 97 2.31 -3.21 20.08
N SER A 98 1.01 -3.18 20.32
CA SER A 98 0.43 -2.61 21.54
C SER A 98 0.53 -3.56 22.71
N LEU A 99 0.15 -4.83 22.54
CA LEU A 99 0.25 -5.86 23.58
C LEU A 99 1.69 -6.24 23.88
N GLY A 100 2.60 -6.14 22.91
CA GLY A 100 4.04 -6.34 23.11
C GLY A 100 4.71 -5.26 23.98
N GLY A 101 3.99 -4.24 24.42
CA GLY A 101 4.51 -3.20 25.31
C GLY A 101 5.65 -2.38 24.70
N LEU A 102 5.71 -2.29 23.37
CA LEU A 102 6.79 -1.61 22.65
C LEU A 102 6.69 -0.10 22.86
N GLN A 103 7.57 0.42 23.68
CA GLN A 103 7.70 1.85 23.99
C GLN A 103 9.06 2.38 23.48
N PRO A 104 9.23 3.69 23.32
CA PRO A 104 10.52 4.28 23.00
C PRO A 104 11.61 3.81 23.97
N GLY A 105 12.76 3.40 23.44
CA GLY A 105 13.88 2.86 24.22
C GLY A 105 13.75 1.37 24.59
N ALA A 106 12.64 0.71 24.33
CA ALA A 106 12.44 -0.69 24.68
C ALA A 106 13.39 -1.64 23.94
N ARG A 107 13.65 -2.80 24.54
CA ARG A 107 14.31 -3.94 23.90
C ARG A 107 13.26 -4.97 23.51
N ALA A 108 13.19 -5.31 22.24
CA ALA A 108 12.19 -6.22 21.69
C ALA A 108 12.84 -7.46 21.08
N LEU A 109 12.24 -8.61 21.36
CA LEU A 109 12.53 -9.86 20.68
C LEU A 109 11.34 -10.17 19.75
N VAL A 110 11.62 -10.35 18.48
CA VAL A 110 10.60 -10.60 17.45
C VAL A 110 10.88 -11.93 16.77
N LEU A 111 9.93 -12.85 16.80
CA LEU A 111 9.96 -14.02 15.93
C LEU A 111 9.42 -13.59 14.56
N GLU A 112 10.34 -13.48 13.58
CA GLU A 112 10.04 -12.84 12.31
C GLU A 112 9.68 -13.87 11.24
N GLY A 113 8.51 -13.71 10.66
CA GLY A 113 7.99 -14.51 9.53
C GLY A 113 7.25 -13.66 8.49
N SER A 114 7.18 -12.33 8.70
CA SER A 114 6.40 -11.38 7.91
C SER A 114 7.25 -10.52 6.98
N LEU A 115 8.27 -11.08 6.36
CA LEU A 115 9.20 -10.38 5.46
C LEU A 115 9.92 -9.18 6.10
N GLY A 116 10.07 -9.16 7.42
CA GLY A 116 10.64 -8.05 8.17
C GLY A 116 9.65 -6.91 8.48
N LEU A 117 8.37 -7.06 8.16
CA LEU A 117 7.36 -6.03 8.43
C LEU A 117 7.16 -5.79 9.92
N LEU A 118 7.03 -6.88 10.70
CA LEU A 118 6.86 -6.79 12.16
C LEU A 118 8.10 -6.20 12.82
N THR A 119 9.30 -6.65 12.40
CA THR A 119 10.59 -6.11 12.86
C THR A 119 10.72 -4.63 12.59
N ALA A 120 10.37 -4.19 11.38
CA ALA A 120 10.43 -2.79 10.98
C ALA A 120 9.45 -1.92 11.77
N ALA A 121 8.22 -2.39 11.97
CA ALA A 121 7.21 -1.70 12.76
C ALA A 121 7.61 -1.61 14.25
N ALA A 122 8.19 -2.67 14.78
CA ALA A 122 8.76 -2.68 16.14
C ALA A 122 9.90 -1.66 16.27
N SER A 123 10.84 -1.65 15.31
CA SER A 123 11.95 -0.69 15.29
C SER A 123 11.49 0.76 15.23
N GLN A 124 10.50 1.07 14.40
CA GLN A 124 9.91 2.42 14.36
C GLN A 124 9.30 2.82 15.71
N ARG A 125 8.72 1.87 16.43
CA ARG A 125 8.04 2.14 17.70
C ARG A 125 9.00 2.31 18.87
N VAL A 126 10.07 1.51 18.90
CA VAL A 126 11.08 1.64 19.97
C VAL A 126 12.07 2.79 19.74
N GLY A 127 12.16 3.29 18.50
CA GLY A 127 12.98 4.44 18.15
C GLY A 127 14.49 4.16 18.17
N SER A 128 15.31 5.23 18.12
CA SER A 128 16.76 5.16 18.05
C SER A 128 17.42 4.56 19.28
N GLU A 129 16.84 4.78 20.45
CA GLU A 129 17.37 4.32 21.73
C GLU A 129 17.02 2.86 22.05
N GLY A 130 16.03 2.30 21.35
CA GLY A 130 15.61 0.92 21.50
C GLY A 130 16.50 -0.07 20.77
N ARG A 131 16.23 -1.36 20.95
CA ARG A 131 16.87 -2.45 20.22
C ARG A 131 15.83 -3.48 19.81
N VAL A 132 15.97 -4.04 18.62
CA VAL A 132 15.09 -5.10 18.10
C VAL A 132 15.97 -6.27 17.67
N LEU A 133 15.77 -7.43 18.29
CA LEU A 133 16.37 -8.68 17.84
C LEU A 133 15.32 -9.49 17.09
N ALA A 134 15.53 -9.66 15.79
CA ALA A 134 14.67 -10.45 14.92
C ALA A 134 15.20 -11.88 14.80
N LEU A 135 14.44 -12.85 15.27
CA LEU A 135 14.74 -14.26 15.15
C LEU A 135 14.07 -14.84 13.90
N HIS A 136 14.84 -15.56 13.08
CA HIS A 136 14.37 -16.18 11.86
C HIS A 136 14.50 -17.70 11.93
N LEU A 137 13.45 -18.43 11.52
CA LEU A 137 13.49 -19.88 11.40
C LEU A 137 14.43 -20.35 10.28
N HIS A 138 14.47 -19.57 9.19
CA HIS A 138 15.29 -19.84 8.01
C HIS A 138 16.17 -18.63 7.67
N ARG A 139 16.59 -18.50 6.41
CA ARG A 139 17.30 -17.30 5.95
C ARG A 139 16.43 -16.06 6.13
N PRO A 140 16.97 -14.97 6.67
CA PRO A 140 16.20 -13.74 6.88
C PRO A 140 15.73 -13.19 5.54
N ASN A 141 14.41 -13.05 5.38
CA ASN A 141 13.81 -12.31 4.29
C ASN A 141 13.29 -10.98 4.84
N LEU A 142 13.92 -9.89 4.45
CA LEU A 142 13.64 -8.53 4.95
C LEU A 142 13.12 -7.64 3.82
N GLU A 143 12.38 -8.20 2.86
CA GLU A 143 11.86 -7.48 1.71
C GLU A 143 10.95 -6.31 2.13
N ALA A 144 10.00 -6.54 3.02
CA ALA A 144 9.08 -5.51 3.48
C ALA A 144 9.78 -4.42 4.31
N LEU A 145 10.83 -4.79 5.06
CA LEU A 145 11.65 -3.82 5.80
C LEU A 145 12.31 -2.82 4.84
N ARG A 146 12.83 -3.28 3.70
CA ARG A 146 13.44 -2.42 2.68
C ARG A 146 12.45 -1.41 2.08
N TRP A 147 11.19 -1.85 1.87
CA TRP A 147 10.15 -0.98 1.31
C TRP A 147 9.71 0.14 2.27
N LEU A 148 9.90 -0.01 3.57
CA LEU A 148 9.51 0.99 4.56
C LEU A 148 10.41 2.20 4.61
N ASN A 149 11.57 2.14 3.97
CA ASN A 149 12.53 3.26 3.93
C ASN A 149 12.75 3.87 5.33
N LEU A 150 13.14 3.01 6.27
CA LEU A 150 13.40 3.41 7.65
C LEU A 150 14.56 4.39 7.74
N SER A 151 14.55 5.25 8.75
CA SER A 151 15.70 6.11 9.07
C SER A 151 16.91 5.27 9.49
N ALA A 152 18.10 5.79 9.24
CA ALA A 152 19.35 5.11 9.60
C ALA A 152 19.41 4.67 11.08
N PRO A 153 18.98 5.46 12.08
CA PRO A 153 18.91 5.00 13.46
C PRO A 153 17.98 3.81 13.67
N CYS A 154 16.82 3.78 12.98
CA CYS A 154 15.92 2.64 13.07
C CYS A 154 16.48 1.38 12.43
N ILE A 155 17.28 1.50 11.38
CA ILE A 155 17.96 0.34 10.77
C ILE A 155 19.07 -0.19 11.69
N SER A 156 19.86 0.71 12.27
CA SER A 156 21.01 0.33 13.13
C SER A 156 20.59 -0.31 14.45
N ASN A 157 19.36 -0.15 14.90
CA ASN A 157 18.86 -0.77 16.12
C ASN A 157 18.33 -2.20 15.91
N ILE A 158 18.32 -2.70 14.66
CA ILE A 158 17.85 -4.03 14.31
C ILE A 158 19.04 -4.98 14.22
N ALA A 159 18.98 -6.08 14.95
CA ALA A 159 19.84 -7.24 14.78
C ALA A 159 19.00 -8.44 14.31
N ALA A 160 19.54 -9.24 13.40
CA ALA A 160 18.91 -10.47 12.92
C ALA A 160 19.74 -11.69 13.32
N CYS A 161 19.08 -12.71 13.85
CA CYS A 161 19.74 -13.93 14.30
C CYS A 161 18.90 -15.16 13.88
N PRO A 162 19.51 -16.21 13.33
CA PRO A 162 18.84 -17.49 13.18
C PRO A 162 18.39 -18.04 14.53
N LEU A 163 17.18 -18.53 14.63
CA LEU A 163 16.62 -19.09 15.86
C LEU A 163 17.48 -20.21 16.43
N ALA A 164 18.06 -21.07 15.57
CA ALA A 164 18.95 -22.14 15.99
C ALA A 164 20.18 -21.61 16.73
N HIS A 165 20.80 -20.54 16.24
CA HIS A 165 21.96 -19.92 16.92
C HIS A 165 21.56 -19.29 18.26
N PHE A 166 20.39 -18.63 18.31
CA PHE A 166 19.88 -18.06 19.54
C PHE A 166 19.65 -19.14 20.62
N LEU A 167 19.05 -20.27 20.25
CA LEU A 167 18.84 -21.40 21.16
C LEU A 167 20.16 -22.04 21.64
N CYS A 168 21.14 -22.18 20.77
CA CYS A 168 22.46 -22.67 21.16
C CYS A 168 23.13 -21.75 22.18
N LEU A 169 23.08 -20.44 21.98
CA LEU A 169 23.65 -19.48 22.94
C LEU A 169 22.90 -19.48 24.28
N SER A 170 21.61 -19.67 24.27
CA SER A 170 20.77 -19.75 25.47
C SER A 170 21.06 -20.99 26.30
N LEU A 171 21.41 -22.14 25.66
CA LEU A 171 21.72 -23.39 26.34
C LEU A 171 23.13 -23.41 26.98
N ILE A 172 24.04 -22.52 26.56
CA ILE A 172 25.40 -22.43 27.13
C ILE A 172 25.42 -21.65 28.46
N HIS A 173 24.35 -20.91 28.74
CA HIS A 173 24.26 -20.07 29.94
C HIS A 173 23.30 -20.61 31.02
N ILE A 174 22.88 -21.89 30.91
CA ILE A 174 22.20 -22.66 31.95
C ILE A 174 23.17 -23.68 32.52
#